data_726d04fba59d92aeb4fe8159c0d1fd5a
#
_entry.id   726d04fba59d92aeb4fe8159c0d1fd5a
#
_cell.length_a   1.000
_cell.length_b   1.000
_cell.length_c   1.000
_cell.angle_alpha   90.00
_cell.angle_beta   90.00
_cell.angle_gamma   90.00
#
_symmetry.space_group_name_H-M   'P 1'
#
loop_
_entity.id
_entity.type
_entity.pdbx_description
1 polymer ?
#
loop_
_entity_poly.entity_id
_entity_poly.type
_entity_poly.pdbx_seq_one_letter_code
_entity_poly.pdbx_strand_id
1 'polypeptide(L)'
;MITVLRRWFVPSDRLEEFTEKWRTEVMPEIHRQPGCVRVEAYESSIRDHWVTAITWEDEASRLKALQVLSHFQNQFAQYERFEPEILTLRSHMP
;
A
#
# COMPACT_ATOMS: atom_id res chain seq x y z
N MET A 1 10.15 -2.70 -12.82
CA MET A 1 9.40 -2.92 -11.58
C MET A 1 9.21 -1.62 -10.84
N ILE A 2 8.03 -1.39 -10.32
CA ILE A 2 7.64 -0.13 -9.68
C ILE A 2 7.07 -0.45 -8.32
N THR A 3 7.54 0.27 -7.28
CA THR A 3 7.02 0.11 -5.92
C THR A 3 6.39 1.42 -5.47
N VAL A 4 5.15 1.34 -4.98
CA VAL A 4 4.43 2.48 -4.45
C VAL A 4 4.48 2.44 -2.94
N LEU A 5 5.08 3.44 -2.33
CA LEU A 5 5.12 3.61 -0.88
C LEU A 5 4.03 4.57 -0.45
N ARG A 6 3.27 4.18 0.56
CA ARG A 6 2.28 5.05 1.20
C ARG A 6 2.54 5.06 2.69
N ARG A 7 2.39 6.24 3.29
CA ARG A 7 2.62 6.45 4.72
C ARG A 7 1.30 6.74 5.40
N TRP A 8 1.03 6.00 6.48
CA TRP A 8 -0.24 6.05 7.18
C TRP A 8 0.01 6.39 8.64
N PHE A 9 -0.78 7.32 9.18
CA PHE A 9 -0.73 7.67 10.59
C PHE A 9 -2.06 7.26 11.20
N VAL A 10 -2.04 6.16 11.95
CA VAL A 10 -3.23 5.54 12.51
C VAL A 10 -3.17 5.64 14.03
N PRO A 11 -4.13 6.34 14.66
CA PRO A 11 -4.16 6.43 16.11
C PRO A 11 -4.27 5.04 16.74
N SER A 12 -3.69 4.89 17.94
CA SER A 12 -3.65 3.60 18.62
C SER A 12 -5.03 2.99 18.87
N ASP A 13 -6.05 3.81 19.08
CA ASP A 13 -7.43 3.35 19.28
C ASP A 13 -8.10 2.83 17.99
N ARG A 14 -7.50 3.10 16.83
CA ARG A 14 -7.98 2.63 15.53
C ARG A 14 -7.09 1.58 14.90
N LEU A 15 -5.97 1.29 15.53
CA LEU A 15 -4.92 0.47 14.94
C LEU A 15 -5.38 -0.96 14.67
N GLU A 16 -6.06 -1.58 15.62
CA GLU A 16 -6.52 -2.96 15.48
C GLU A 16 -7.51 -3.09 14.32
N GLU A 17 -8.46 -2.18 14.24
CA GLU A 17 -9.44 -2.14 13.16
C GLU A 17 -8.76 -1.93 11.81
N PHE A 18 -7.83 -1.00 11.73
CA PHE A 18 -7.10 -0.70 10.49
C PHE A 18 -6.29 -1.90 10.01
N THR A 19 -5.51 -2.52 10.90
CA THR A 19 -4.65 -3.64 10.52
C THR A 19 -5.46 -4.87 10.15
N GLU A 20 -6.55 -5.13 10.84
CA GLU A 20 -7.43 -6.25 10.52
C GLU A 20 -8.08 -6.09 9.15
N LYS A 21 -8.61 -4.92 8.86
CA LYS A 21 -9.23 -4.61 7.57
C LYS A 21 -8.21 -4.68 6.44
N TRP A 22 -7.02 -4.12 6.68
CA TRP A 22 -5.94 -4.19 5.71
C TRP A 22 -5.58 -5.63 5.36
N ARG A 23 -5.39 -6.45 6.38
CA ARG A 23 -4.95 -7.84 6.21
C ARG A 23 -6.02 -8.72 5.55
N THR A 24 -7.29 -8.54 5.92
CA THR A 24 -8.36 -9.46 5.50
C THR A 24 -9.07 -9.01 4.23
N GLU A 25 -9.17 -7.72 3.97
CA GLU A 25 -9.94 -7.20 2.84
C GLU A 25 -9.08 -6.55 1.77
N VAL A 26 -8.12 -5.71 2.18
CA VAL A 26 -7.38 -4.86 1.24
C VAL A 26 -6.21 -5.60 0.60
N MET A 27 -5.34 -6.19 1.39
CA MET A 27 -4.16 -6.91 0.88
C MET A 27 -4.51 -7.99 -0.13
N PRO A 28 -5.49 -8.89 0.17
CA PRO A 28 -5.84 -9.94 -0.80
C PRO A 28 -6.38 -9.39 -2.11
N GLU A 29 -7.15 -8.30 -2.05
CA GLU A 29 -7.72 -7.69 -3.26
C GLU A 29 -6.63 -7.06 -4.14
N ILE A 30 -5.68 -6.39 -3.52
CA ILE A 30 -4.53 -5.82 -4.24
C ILE A 30 -3.70 -6.93 -4.88
N HIS A 31 -3.41 -7.98 -4.11
CA HIS A 31 -2.57 -9.08 -4.57
C HIS A 31 -3.17 -9.82 -5.77
N ARG A 32 -4.49 -9.83 -5.89
CA ARG A 32 -5.20 -10.47 -7.00
C ARG A 32 -5.08 -9.71 -8.32
N GLN A 33 -4.72 -8.44 -8.29
CA GLN A 33 -4.67 -7.63 -9.50
C GLN A 33 -3.55 -8.09 -10.43
N PRO A 34 -3.79 -8.19 -11.74
CA PRO A 34 -2.76 -8.58 -12.70
C PRO A 34 -1.56 -7.65 -12.63
N GLY A 35 -0.36 -8.22 -12.60
CA GLY A 35 0.88 -7.47 -12.52
C GLY A 35 1.31 -7.10 -11.12
N CYS A 36 0.53 -7.44 -10.08
CA CYS A 36 0.96 -7.24 -8.71
C CYS A 36 2.00 -8.30 -8.34
N VAL A 37 3.19 -7.84 -7.96
CA VAL A 37 4.30 -8.73 -7.58
C VAL A 37 4.30 -9.00 -6.09
N ARG A 38 4.06 -7.96 -5.29
CA ARG A 38 4.20 -8.07 -3.84
C ARG A 38 3.42 -6.97 -3.13
N VAL A 39 2.82 -7.33 -1.99
CA VAL A 39 2.13 -6.38 -1.11
C VAL A 39 2.73 -6.53 0.27
N GLU A 40 3.25 -5.45 0.83
CA GLU A 40 3.91 -5.46 2.12
C GLU A 40 3.41 -4.32 3.00
N ALA A 41 3.32 -4.58 4.30
CA ALA A 41 2.98 -3.57 5.29
C ALA A 41 4.01 -3.63 6.42
N TYR A 42 4.53 -2.49 6.80
CA TYR A 42 5.55 -2.37 7.83
C TYR A 42 5.08 -1.46 8.94
N GLU A 43 5.31 -1.88 10.19
CA GLU A 43 5.18 -1.01 11.34
C GLU A 43 6.47 -0.21 11.46
N SER A 44 6.35 1.11 11.52
CA SER A 44 7.51 1.98 11.65
C SER A 44 7.93 2.12 13.11
N SER A 45 9.20 2.46 13.35
CA SER A 45 9.68 2.84 14.68
C SER A 45 9.10 4.17 15.15
N ILE A 46 8.53 4.95 14.23
CA ILE A 46 7.83 6.19 14.56
C ILE A 46 6.43 5.84 15.04
N ARG A 47 6.01 6.42 16.14
CA ARG A 47 4.72 6.14 16.76
C ARG A 47 3.56 6.39 15.79
N ASP A 48 2.60 5.46 15.76
CA ASP A 48 1.37 5.52 14.95
C ASP A 48 1.63 5.54 13.44
N HIS A 49 2.86 5.25 13.02
CA HIS A 49 3.25 5.33 11.62
C HIS A 49 3.42 3.94 10.99
N TRP A 50 2.71 3.73 9.88
CA TRP A 50 2.78 2.51 9.09
C TRP A 50 3.19 2.84 7.65
N VAL A 51 3.88 1.92 7.01
CA VAL A 51 4.28 2.07 5.62
C VAL A 51 3.80 0.86 4.85
N THR A 52 3.09 1.10 3.75
CA THR A 52 2.74 0.02 2.83
C THR A 52 3.58 0.15 1.57
N ALA A 53 4.02 -0.99 1.04
CA ALA A 53 4.81 -1.05 -0.18
C ALA A 53 4.16 -2.06 -1.11
N ILE A 54 3.68 -1.58 -2.26
CA ILE A 54 3.05 -2.43 -3.27
C ILE A 54 3.91 -2.38 -4.53
N THR A 55 4.38 -3.55 -4.96
CA THR A 55 5.26 -3.65 -6.12
C THR A 55 4.49 -4.20 -7.32
N TRP A 56 4.62 -3.52 -8.45
CA TRP A 56 3.98 -3.85 -9.72
C TRP A 56 5.04 -4.17 -10.76
N GLU A 57 4.70 -5.03 -11.71
CA GLU A 57 5.59 -5.37 -12.82
C GLU A 57 5.93 -4.13 -13.66
N ASP A 58 4.91 -3.29 -13.92
CA ASP A 58 5.06 -2.10 -14.74
C ASP A 58 4.02 -1.04 -14.39
N GLU A 59 4.17 0.15 -14.96
CA GLU A 59 3.28 1.29 -14.75
C GLU A 59 1.87 1.02 -15.27
N ALA A 60 1.74 0.31 -16.39
CA ALA A 60 0.44 0.00 -16.97
C ALA A 60 -0.40 -0.85 -16.03
N SER A 61 0.20 -1.85 -15.37
CA SER A 61 -0.47 -2.70 -14.37
C SER A 61 -0.95 -1.88 -13.18
N ARG A 62 -0.09 -0.98 -12.69
CA ARG A 62 -0.42 -0.10 -11.58
C ARG A 62 -1.63 0.78 -11.90
N LEU A 63 -1.60 1.45 -13.05
CA LEU A 63 -2.67 2.36 -13.46
C LEU A 63 -4.00 1.62 -13.65
N LYS A 64 -3.95 0.43 -14.22
CA LYS A 64 -5.15 -0.38 -14.41
C LYS A 64 -5.75 -0.79 -13.07
N ALA A 65 -4.91 -1.17 -12.11
CA ALA A 65 -5.36 -1.57 -10.79
C ALA A 65 -5.99 -0.41 -10.00
N LEU A 66 -5.52 0.83 -10.21
CA LEU A 66 -6.08 1.99 -9.52
C LEU A 66 -7.57 2.15 -9.76
N GLN A 67 -8.07 1.80 -10.94
CA GLN A 67 -9.48 1.90 -11.26
C GLN A 67 -10.32 0.97 -10.39
N VAL A 68 -9.79 -0.21 -10.05
CA VAL A 68 -10.47 -1.20 -9.23
C VAL A 68 -10.33 -0.90 -7.74
N LEU A 69 -9.16 -0.39 -7.33
CA LEU A 69 -8.80 -0.26 -5.92
C LEU A 69 -9.11 1.11 -5.32
N SER A 70 -9.63 2.04 -6.10
CA SER A 70 -9.88 3.41 -5.64
C SER A 70 -10.77 3.49 -4.39
N HIS A 71 -11.76 2.59 -4.28
CA HIS A 71 -12.66 2.60 -3.13
C HIS A 71 -11.94 2.29 -1.81
N PHE A 72 -10.91 1.46 -1.84
CA PHE A 72 -10.09 1.20 -0.66
C PHE A 72 -9.27 2.42 -0.27
N GLN A 73 -8.70 3.11 -1.25
CA GLN A 73 -7.96 4.33 -0.99
C GLN A 73 -8.83 5.37 -0.30
N ASN A 74 -10.07 5.53 -0.75
CA ASN A 74 -11.00 6.49 -0.17
C ASN A 74 -11.33 6.14 1.29
N GLN A 75 -11.43 4.85 1.62
CA GLN A 75 -11.71 4.43 2.99
C GLN A 75 -10.58 4.78 3.96
N PHE A 76 -9.33 4.77 3.49
CA PHE A 76 -8.17 4.99 4.33
C PHE A 76 -7.51 6.35 4.14
N ALA A 77 -8.05 7.20 3.27
CA ALA A 77 -7.47 8.50 2.94
C ALA A 77 -7.27 9.38 4.17
N GLN A 78 -8.12 9.26 5.17
CA GLN A 78 -8.02 10.05 6.39
C GLN A 78 -6.75 9.80 7.18
N TYR A 79 -6.12 8.64 6.99
CA TYR A 79 -4.89 8.26 7.68
C TYR A 79 -3.64 8.57 6.87
N GLU A 80 -3.77 8.89 5.61
CA GLU A 80 -2.65 9.19 4.72
C GLU A 80 -2.34 10.67 4.77
N ARG A 81 -1.08 11.03 5.09
CA ARG A 81 -0.68 12.43 5.29
C ARG A 81 0.25 12.96 4.23
N PHE A 82 0.88 12.08 3.47
CA PHE A 82 1.83 12.43 2.44
C PHE A 82 1.40 11.85 1.11
N GLU A 83 1.84 12.47 0.03
CA GLU A 83 1.65 11.94 -1.31
C GLU A 83 2.31 10.56 -1.42
N PRO A 84 1.71 9.62 -2.16
CA PRO A 84 2.38 8.35 -2.43
C PRO A 84 3.69 8.58 -3.16
N GLU A 85 4.72 7.83 -2.78
CA GLU A 85 6.01 7.90 -3.44
C GLU A 85 6.14 6.71 -4.39
N ILE A 86 6.50 6.99 -5.64
CA ILE A 86 6.66 5.96 -6.66
C ILE A 86 8.13 5.73 -6.89
N LEU A 87 8.59 4.50 -6.61
CA LEU A 87 9.99 4.11 -6.72
C LEU A 87 10.15 3.18 -7.91
N THR A 88 11.07 3.51 -8.80
CA THR A 88 11.41 2.66 -9.95
C THR A 88 12.70 1.91 -9.64
N LEU A 89 12.66 0.59 -9.77
CA LEU A 89 13.83 -0.24 -9.54
C LEU A 89 14.90 0.05 -10.60
N ARG A 90 16.10 0.42 -10.16
CA ARG A 90 17.24 0.70 -11.05
C ARG A 90 18.34 -0.33 -10.95
N SER A 91 18.57 -0.87 -9.75
CA SER A 91 19.56 -1.92 -9.54
C SER A 91 19.13 -2.81 -8.40
N HIS A 92 19.51 -4.06 -8.49
CA HIS A 92 19.07 -5.08 -7.55
C HIS A 92 20.14 -6.12 -7.36
N MET A 93 20.31 -6.55 -6.11
CA MET A 93 21.22 -7.62 -5.74
C MET A 93 20.51 -8.50 -4.71
N PRO A 94 20.44 -9.83 -4.88
CA PRO A 94 19.73 -10.70 -3.93
C PRO A 94 20.41 -10.81 -2.57
#